data_482cae3d49759f7c7db37e38616b4b79
#
_entry.id   482cae3d49759f7c7db37e38616b4b79
#
_cell.length_a   1.000
_cell.length_b   1.000
_cell.length_c   1.000
_cell.angle_alpha   90.00
_cell.angle_beta   90.00
_cell.angle_gamma   90.00
#
_symmetry.space_group_name_H-M   'P 1'
#
loop_
_entity.id
_entity.type
_entity.pdbx_description
1 polymer ?
#
loop_
_entity_poly.entity_id
_entity_poly.type
_entity_poly.pdbx_seq_one_letter_code
_entity_poly.pdbx_strand_id
1 'polypeptide(L)'
;MAQATQTVMEEIVDGREDYLDSSDLRSFQLELVRRITRDALEKVGNDPTAMSKDEVRFLVSSYYGVQDLRKLLNNRVSALSKRDDPATMFDFVVNGIDITEKNIKKFLAVVSANSPVGQWAESIRGIGPVISAGFLAHIDIEKAPTVGHIWRFAGLDPTLDWLGREKAAALVKEVADTRGGSLTEEQFAQVATLANRQADNLMVQTKNFAESTGKGDYLSKDNVVKTLAKRPWNADLKLICWKAGESFVKTSNHPSDIYGHIYAERKLWEIQQNENGAYKEQADAKASKVGRSTDAYKSYSIGKLPPAHIHARAKRYAV
;
A
#
# COMPACT_ATOMS: atom_id res chain seq x y z
N MET A 1 33.80 17.66 -2.18
CA MET A 1 32.36 17.69 -1.88
C MET A 1 32.05 18.01 -0.41
N ALA A 2 32.65 17.34 0.54
CA ALA A 2 32.45 17.63 1.97
C ALA A 2 32.78 19.08 2.37
N GLN A 3 33.84 19.68 1.84
CA GLN A 3 34.26 21.07 2.16
C GLN A 3 33.23 22.11 1.68
N ALA A 4 32.64 21.98 0.49
CA ALA A 4 31.64 22.94 -0.01
C ALA A 4 30.32 22.88 0.78
N THR A 5 29.93 21.71 1.25
CA THR A 5 28.73 21.54 2.11
C THR A 5 29.00 22.08 3.51
N GLN A 6 30.21 21.91 4.03
CA GLN A 6 30.60 22.41 5.34
C GLN A 6 30.71 23.95 5.34
N THR A 7 31.27 24.56 4.30
CA THR A 7 31.32 26.03 4.17
C THR A 7 29.90 26.66 4.12
N VAL A 8 28.98 26.06 3.40
CA VAL A 8 27.59 26.54 3.33
C VAL A 8 26.84 26.36 4.67
N MET A 9 27.12 25.26 5.40
CA MET A 9 26.54 25.07 6.74
C MET A 9 27.14 26.02 7.76
N GLU A 10 28.44 26.34 7.67
CA GLU A 10 29.08 27.32 8.52
C GLU A 10 28.60 28.75 8.25
N GLU A 11 28.33 29.14 7.01
CA GLU A 11 27.68 30.41 6.66
C GLU A 11 26.23 30.54 7.18
N ILE A 12 25.50 29.44 7.25
CA ILE A 12 24.13 29.42 7.82
C ILE A 12 24.15 29.53 9.36
N VAL A 13 25.22 29.00 10.00
CA VAL A 13 25.36 28.98 11.47
C VAL A 13 25.97 30.29 12.01
N ASP A 14 26.72 31.04 11.20
CA ASP A 14 27.48 32.23 11.63
C ASP A 14 26.64 33.52 11.71
N GLY A 15 25.30 33.42 11.77
CA GLY A 15 24.40 34.49 12.21
C GLY A 15 24.49 35.80 11.43
N ARG A 16 24.99 35.80 10.21
CA ARG A 16 24.86 36.93 9.30
C ARG A 16 23.42 36.97 8.80
N GLU A 17 22.68 37.94 9.29
CA GLU A 17 21.31 38.30 8.86
C GLU A 17 21.27 38.88 7.42
N ASP A 18 22.04 38.37 6.50
CA ASP A 18 21.72 38.50 5.08
C ASP A 18 20.66 37.47 4.78
N TYR A 19 19.41 37.86 4.97
CA TYR A 19 18.25 37.11 4.47
C TYR A 19 18.46 36.82 2.99
N LEU A 20 18.95 35.59 2.68
CA LEU A 20 18.84 35.09 1.32
C LEU A 20 17.40 35.28 0.89
N ASP A 21 17.17 36.03 -0.17
CA ASP A 21 15.83 36.21 -0.72
C ASP A 21 15.20 34.80 -0.88
N SER A 22 13.93 34.68 -0.55
CA SER A 22 13.19 33.42 -0.62
C SER A 22 13.33 32.74 -1.99
N SER A 23 13.58 33.54 -3.05
CA SER A 23 13.88 33.05 -4.41
C SER A 23 15.27 32.40 -4.50
N ASP A 24 16.27 32.92 -3.81
CA ASP A 24 17.66 32.40 -3.81
C ASP A 24 17.75 31.12 -3.01
N LEU A 25 17.09 31.06 -1.85
CA LEU A 25 17.01 29.85 -1.03
C LEU A 25 16.31 28.71 -1.76
N ARG A 26 15.23 29.03 -2.49
CA ARG A 26 14.51 28.08 -3.33
C ARG A 26 15.37 27.57 -4.49
N SER A 27 16.10 28.48 -5.14
CA SER A 27 16.99 28.15 -6.24
C SER A 27 18.13 27.25 -5.78
N PHE A 28 18.73 27.55 -4.63
CA PHE A 28 19.78 26.73 -4.01
C PHE A 28 19.27 25.33 -3.66
N GLN A 29 18.13 25.20 -3.01
CA GLN A 29 17.55 23.89 -2.68
C GLN A 29 17.22 23.07 -3.92
N LEU A 30 16.66 23.69 -4.94
CA LEU A 30 16.37 23.04 -6.21
C LEU A 30 17.65 22.50 -6.86
N GLU A 31 18.74 23.29 -6.85
CA GLU A 31 20.01 22.88 -7.43
C GLU A 31 20.68 21.76 -6.62
N LEU A 32 20.67 21.85 -5.29
CA LEU A 32 21.18 20.79 -4.41
C LEU A 32 20.45 19.46 -4.63
N VAL A 33 19.12 19.50 -4.65
CA VAL A 33 18.30 18.30 -4.89
C VAL A 33 18.52 17.76 -6.30
N ARG A 34 18.60 18.62 -7.33
CA ARG A 34 18.94 18.23 -8.70
C ARG A 34 20.29 17.54 -8.78
N ARG A 35 21.31 18.07 -8.11
CA ARG A 35 22.66 17.51 -8.10
C ARG A 35 22.70 16.14 -7.46
N ILE A 36 22.15 16.01 -6.25
CA ILE A 36 22.06 14.71 -5.54
C ILE A 36 21.28 13.70 -6.38
N THR A 37 20.15 14.11 -6.97
CA THR A 37 19.31 13.23 -7.78
C THR A 37 20.02 12.80 -9.05
N ARG A 38 20.74 13.71 -9.72
CA ARG A 38 21.52 13.38 -10.93
C ARG A 38 22.60 12.35 -10.64
N ASP A 39 23.40 12.58 -9.60
CA ASP A 39 24.50 11.69 -9.22
C ASP A 39 23.98 10.29 -8.84
N ALA A 40 22.85 10.23 -8.13
CA ALA A 40 22.22 8.98 -7.77
C ALA A 40 21.57 8.28 -8.98
N LEU A 41 20.90 9.02 -9.89
CA LEU A 41 20.34 8.48 -11.13
C LEU A 41 21.41 7.97 -12.09
N GLU A 42 22.55 8.67 -12.18
CA GLU A 42 23.69 8.22 -12.97
C GLU A 42 24.25 6.91 -12.43
N LYS A 43 24.42 6.80 -11.11
CA LYS A 43 24.85 5.56 -10.46
C LYS A 43 23.89 4.39 -10.73
N VAL A 44 22.59 4.59 -10.60
CA VAL A 44 21.56 3.56 -10.86
C VAL A 44 21.45 3.27 -12.35
N GLY A 45 21.61 4.27 -13.23
CA GLY A 45 21.57 4.11 -14.68
C GLY A 45 22.76 3.33 -15.23
N ASN A 46 23.93 3.46 -14.60
CA ASN A 46 25.15 2.74 -14.99
C ASN A 46 25.16 1.28 -14.49
N ASP A 47 24.47 1.00 -13.41
CA ASP A 47 24.28 -0.37 -12.90
C ASP A 47 22.82 -0.58 -12.41
N PRO A 48 21.91 -0.96 -13.32
CA PRO A 48 20.51 -1.23 -12.98
C PRO A 48 20.32 -2.36 -11.98
N THR A 49 21.33 -3.24 -11.85
CA THR A 49 21.31 -4.35 -10.89
C THR A 49 21.79 -3.95 -9.49
N ALA A 50 22.27 -2.72 -9.35
CA ALA A 50 22.78 -2.19 -8.07
C ALA A 50 21.69 -2.04 -7.00
N MET A 51 20.42 -1.98 -7.39
CA MET A 51 19.31 -1.90 -6.44
C MET A 51 18.69 -3.28 -6.18
N SER A 52 18.69 -3.68 -4.92
CA SER A 52 17.97 -4.86 -4.48
C SER A 52 16.46 -4.68 -4.55
N LYS A 53 15.71 -5.79 -4.62
CA LYS A 53 14.22 -5.75 -4.55
C LYS A 53 13.72 -5.03 -3.29
N ASP A 54 14.45 -5.13 -2.16
CA ASP A 54 14.07 -4.49 -0.90
C ASP A 54 14.25 -2.98 -0.94
N GLU A 55 15.31 -2.48 -1.58
CA GLU A 55 15.50 -1.04 -1.81
C GLU A 55 14.41 -0.48 -2.72
N VAL A 56 14.02 -1.20 -3.78
CA VAL A 56 12.91 -0.78 -4.64
C VAL A 56 11.59 -0.77 -3.86
N ARG A 57 11.31 -1.77 -3.01
CA ARG A 57 10.13 -1.78 -2.12
C ARG A 57 10.12 -0.57 -1.19
N PHE A 58 11.28 -0.27 -0.59
CA PHE A 58 11.44 0.91 0.26
C PHE A 58 11.14 2.20 -0.50
N LEU A 59 11.68 2.37 -1.72
CA LEU A 59 11.41 3.57 -2.55
C LEU A 59 9.95 3.69 -2.96
N VAL A 60 9.29 2.59 -3.33
CA VAL A 60 7.85 2.58 -3.65
C VAL A 60 7.02 2.98 -2.44
N SER A 61 7.31 2.45 -1.27
CA SER A 61 6.64 2.82 -0.02
C SER A 61 6.89 4.29 0.32
N SER A 62 8.13 4.75 0.20
CA SER A 62 8.52 6.16 0.42
C SER A 62 7.81 7.11 -0.55
N TYR A 63 7.66 6.74 -1.82
CA TYR A 63 6.91 7.53 -2.80
C TYR A 63 5.48 7.79 -2.34
N TYR A 64 4.77 6.75 -1.90
CA TYR A 64 3.38 6.92 -1.44
C TYR A 64 3.29 7.70 -0.13
N GLY A 65 4.24 7.52 0.80
CA GLY A 65 4.32 8.29 2.04
C GLY A 65 4.53 9.79 1.76
N VAL A 66 5.47 10.13 0.87
CA VAL A 66 5.73 11.51 0.44
C VAL A 66 4.53 12.10 -0.30
N GLN A 67 3.88 11.32 -1.16
CA GLN A 67 2.66 11.75 -1.87
C GLN A 67 1.52 12.09 -0.90
N ASP A 68 1.31 11.26 0.13
CA ASP A 68 0.25 11.49 1.10
C ASP A 68 0.57 12.70 2.00
N LEU A 69 1.84 12.91 2.35
CA LEU A 69 2.28 14.11 3.06
C LEU A 69 2.06 15.37 2.21
N ARG A 70 2.38 15.34 0.92
CA ARG A 70 2.13 16.46 0.00
C ARG A 70 0.63 16.80 -0.08
N LYS A 71 -0.24 15.80 -0.20
CA LYS A 71 -1.70 16.00 -0.21
C LYS A 71 -2.19 16.63 1.09
N LEU A 72 -1.71 16.13 2.24
CA LEU A 72 -2.05 16.66 3.55
C LEU A 72 -1.68 18.15 3.67
N LEU A 73 -0.46 18.49 3.26
CA LEU A 73 0.03 19.88 3.32
C LEU A 73 -0.72 20.78 2.34
N ASN A 74 -0.98 20.34 1.10
CA ASN A 74 -1.79 21.09 0.14
C ASN A 74 -3.19 21.41 0.69
N ASN A 75 -3.82 20.45 1.38
CA ASN A 75 -5.12 20.69 2.02
C ASN A 75 -5.03 21.74 3.14
N ARG A 76 -3.94 21.73 3.93
CA ARG A 76 -3.70 22.73 4.97
C ARG A 76 -3.44 24.12 4.39
N VAL A 77 -2.60 24.22 3.36
CA VAL A 77 -2.35 25.48 2.62
C VAL A 77 -3.66 26.05 2.07
N SER A 78 -4.46 25.19 1.41
CA SER A 78 -5.77 25.62 0.90
C SER A 78 -6.72 26.10 2.00
N ALA A 79 -6.65 25.50 3.19
CA ALA A 79 -7.47 25.94 4.33
C ALA A 79 -7.00 27.28 4.92
N LEU A 80 -5.69 27.55 4.95
CA LEU A 80 -5.11 28.82 5.40
C LEU A 80 -5.41 29.94 4.39
N SER A 81 -5.23 29.68 3.10
CA SER A 81 -5.54 30.67 2.04
C SER A 81 -7.00 31.15 2.07
N LYS A 82 -7.94 30.31 2.50
CA LYS A 82 -9.35 30.68 2.69
C LYS A 82 -9.58 31.61 3.88
N ARG A 83 -8.58 31.78 4.75
CA ARG A 83 -8.64 32.64 5.95
C ARG A 83 -7.82 33.93 5.81
N ASP A 84 -7.41 34.24 4.57
CA ASP A 84 -6.50 35.36 4.24
C ASP A 84 -5.16 35.35 5.01
N ASP A 85 -4.73 34.13 5.44
CA ASP A 85 -3.44 33.92 6.09
C ASP A 85 -2.35 33.68 5.03
N PRO A 86 -1.23 34.45 5.06
CA PRO A 86 -0.14 34.24 4.12
C PRO A 86 0.54 32.88 4.36
N ALA A 87 0.25 31.92 3.48
CA ALA A 87 0.77 30.56 3.58
C ALA A 87 2.15 30.37 2.91
N THR A 88 2.90 31.46 2.67
CA THR A 88 4.15 31.45 1.88
C THR A 88 5.23 30.52 2.40
N MET A 89 5.37 30.37 3.74
CA MET A 89 6.31 29.43 4.34
C MET A 89 5.92 27.98 4.06
N PHE A 90 4.62 27.68 4.00
CA PHE A 90 4.16 26.34 3.68
C PHE A 90 4.36 25.98 2.21
N ASP A 91 4.30 26.95 1.30
CA ASP A 91 4.61 26.74 -0.11
C ASP A 91 6.02 26.23 -0.32
N PHE A 92 6.97 26.72 0.45
CA PHE A 92 8.36 26.26 0.44
C PHE A 92 8.46 24.78 0.83
N VAL A 93 7.80 24.37 1.91
CA VAL A 93 7.79 22.97 2.39
C VAL A 93 7.10 22.06 1.36
N VAL A 94 5.94 22.47 0.83
CA VAL A 94 5.19 21.72 -0.17
C VAL A 94 6.01 21.51 -1.45
N ASN A 95 6.70 22.56 -1.91
CA ASN A 95 7.58 22.47 -3.08
C ASN A 95 8.75 21.50 -2.87
N GLY A 96 9.39 21.49 -1.68
CA GLY A 96 10.45 20.53 -1.35
C GLY A 96 9.96 19.08 -1.38
N ILE A 97 8.77 18.83 -0.87
CA ILE A 97 8.13 17.51 -0.87
C ILE A 97 7.74 17.08 -2.30
N ASP A 98 7.20 17.99 -3.12
CA ASP A 98 6.85 17.72 -4.52
C ASP A 98 8.11 17.35 -5.35
N ILE A 99 9.22 18.05 -5.13
CA ILE A 99 10.51 17.72 -5.75
C ILE A 99 10.97 16.32 -5.32
N THR A 100 10.87 16.00 -4.05
CA THR A 100 11.25 14.68 -3.51
C THR A 100 10.39 13.57 -4.13
N GLU A 101 9.07 13.75 -4.21
CA GLU A 101 8.16 12.81 -4.88
C GLU A 101 8.56 12.57 -6.35
N LYS A 102 8.83 13.65 -7.09
CA LYS A 102 9.25 13.58 -8.49
C LYS A 102 10.59 12.87 -8.66
N ASN A 103 11.53 13.06 -7.74
CA ASN A 103 12.83 12.41 -7.80
C ASN A 103 12.74 10.92 -7.52
N ILE A 104 11.99 10.50 -6.50
CA ILE A 104 11.73 9.08 -6.24
C ILE A 104 11.07 8.43 -7.48
N LYS A 105 10.09 9.11 -8.10
CA LYS A 105 9.47 8.62 -9.33
C LYS A 105 10.47 8.44 -10.47
N LYS A 106 11.45 9.34 -10.63
CA LYS A 106 12.51 9.19 -11.64
C LYS A 106 13.40 7.98 -11.38
N PHE A 107 13.78 7.71 -10.12
CA PHE A 107 14.52 6.49 -9.76
C PHE A 107 13.74 5.24 -10.14
N LEU A 108 12.46 5.18 -9.77
CA LEU A 108 11.60 4.05 -10.09
C LEU A 108 11.39 3.89 -11.61
N ALA A 109 11.41 4.98 -12.38
CA ALA A 109 11.36 4.93 -13.84
C ALA A 109 12.61 4.27 -14.43
N VAL A 110 13.80 4.55 -13.89
CA VAL A 110 15.03 3.88 -14.33
C VAL A 110 14.97 2.39 -14.03
N VAL A 111 14.55 2.00 -12.82
CA VAL A 111 14.38 0.59 -12.45
C VAL A 111 13.42 -0.13 -13.40
N SER A 112 12.28 0.47 -13.70
CA SER A 112 11.26 -0.10 -14.58
C SER A 112 11.77 -0.21 -16.03
N ALA A 113 12.42 0.85 -16.56
CA ALA A 113 12.93 0.89 -17.92
C ALA A 113 14.05 -0.14 -18.20
N ASN A 114 14.80 -0.54 -17.18
CA ASN A 114 15.86 -1.54 -17.28
C ASN A 114 15.36 -3.00 -17.23
N SER A 115 14.06 -3.21 -17.11
CA SER A 115 13.43 -4.54 -17.10
C SER A 115 12.50 -4.71 -18.31
N PRO A 116 12.63 -5.79 -19.11
CA PRO A 116 11.66 -6.07 -20.18
C PRO A 116 10.21 -6.16 -19.66
N VAL A 117 10.03 -6.75 -18.48
CA VAL A 117 8.71 -6.83 -17.83
C VAL A 117 8.23 -5.44 -17.39
N GLY A 118 9.13 -4.59 -16.93
CA GLY A 118 8.81 -3.19 -16.58
C GLY A 118 8.39 -2.37 -17.79
N GLN A 119 9.13 -2.49 -18.90
CA GLN A 119 8.78 -1.84 -20.15
C GLN A 119 7.41 -2.30 -20.68
N TRP A 120 7.14 -3.61 -20.63
CA TRP A 120 5.84 -4.16 -20.96
C TRP A 120 4.74 -3.60 -20.05
N ALA A 121 4.97 -3.58 -18.73
CA ALA A 121 3.98 -3.06 -17.79
C ALA A 121 3.66 -1.58 -18.06
N GLU A 122 4.66 -0.75 -18.35
CA GLU A 122 4.46 0.67 -18.69
C GLU A 122 3.79 0.89 -20.05
N SER A 123 3.79 -0.10 -20.96
CA SER A 123 3.01 -0.05 -22.20
C SER A 123 1.50 -0.14 -21.94
N ILE A 124 1.10 -0.66 -20.77
CA ILE A 124 -0.30 -0.75 -20.36
C ILE A 124 -0.75 0.64 -19.88
N ARG A 125 -1.78 1.19 -20.53
CA ARG A 125 -2.35 2.47 -20.12
C ARG A 125 -2.80 2.41 -18.67
N GLY A 126 -2.40 3.41 -17.89
CA GLY A 126 -2.68 3.48 -16.46
C GLY A 126 -1.58 2.91 -15.57
N ILE A 127 -0.64 2.16 -16.12
CA ILE A 127 0.53 1.69 -15.37
C ILE A 127 1.69 2.66 -15.61
N GLY A 128 2.10 3.34 -14.56
CA GLY A 128 3.30 4.18 -14.58
C GLY A 128 4.47 3.54 -13.84
N PRO A 129 5.65 4.19 -13.84
CA PRO A 129 6.89 3.61 -13.32
C PRO A 129 6.82 3.18 -11.86
N VAL A 130 6.05 3.86 -11.02
CA VAL A 130 5.89 3.51 -9.60
C VAL A 130 5.16 2.18 -9.44
N ILE A 131 4.07 1.98 -10.19
CA ILE A 131 3.27 0.74 -10.14
C ILE A 131 4.08 -0.39 -10.77
N SER A 132 4.72 -0.14 -11.91
CA SER A 132 5.57 -1.11 -12.62
C SER A 132 6.73 -1.58 -11.73
N ALA A 133 7.52 -0.66 -11.18
CA ALA A 133 8.62 -0.99 -10.25
C ALA A 133 8.11 -1.72 -8.99
N GLY A 134 6.93 -1.35 -8.50
CA GLY A 134 6.29 -2.05 -7.40
C GLY A 134 5.95 -3.50 -7.72
N PHE A 135 5.41 -3.81 -8.89
CA PHE A 135 5.18 -5.19 -9.32
C PHE A 135 6.48 -5.98 -9.44
N LEU A 136 7.50 -5.40 -10.10
CA LEU A 136 8.82 -6.02 -10.23
C LEU A 136 9.46 -6.38 -8.89
N ALA A 137 9.30 -5.51 -7.89
CA ALA A 137 9.88 -5.70 -6.58
C ALA A 137 9.15 -6.75 -5.72
N HIS A 138 7.82 -6.86 -5.86
CA HIS A 138 7.01 -7.71 -5.00
C HIS A 138 6.66 -9.07 -5.60
N ILE A 139 6.58 -9.18 -6.92
CA ILE A 139 6.23 -10.44 -7.59
C ILE A 139 7.49 -11.23 -7.90
N ASP A 140 7.48 -12.48 -7.46
CA ASP A 140 8.49 -13.48 -7.78
C ASP A 140 7.78 -14.62 -8.52
N ILE A 141 7.96 -14.68 -9.84
CA ILE A 141 7.24 -15.63 -10.70
C ILE A 141 7.67 -17.08 -10.44
N GLU A 142 8.89 -17.29 -9.95
CA GLU A 142 9.38 -18.63 -9.60
C GLU A 142 8.61 -19.18 -8.38
N LYS A 143 8.27 -18.29 -7.43
CA LYS A 143 7.48 -18.66 -6.24
C LYS A 143 5.97 -18.60 -6.46
N ALA A 144 5.53 -17.87 -7.47
CA ALA A 144 4.14 -17.66 -7.80
C ALA A 144 3.85 -17.93 -9.29
N PRO A 145 4.00 -19.21 -9.74
CA PRO A 145 3.97 -19.55 -11.16
C PRO A 145 2.58 -19.43 -11.81
N THR A 146 1.52 -19.22 -11.03
CA THR A 146 0.16 -19.05 -11.54
C THR A 146 -0.48 -17.76 -11.02
N VAL A 147 -1.44 -17.25 -11.77
CA VAL A 147 -2.21 -16.06 -11.39
C VAL A 147 -2.91 -16.23 -10.04
N GLY A 148 -3.37 -17.42 -9.71
CA GLY A 148 -4.00 -17.71 -8.42
C GLY A 148 -3.04 -17.53 -7.23
N HIS A 149 -1.76 -17.90 -7.38
CA HIS A 149 -0.73 -17.64 -6.37
C HIS A 149 -0.53 -16.14 -6.17
N ILE A 150 -0.45 -15.37 -7.27
CA ILE A 150 -0.28 -13.91 -7.22
C ILE A 150 -1.49 -13.27 -6.54
N TRP A 151 -2.71 -13.69 -6.87
CA TRP A 151 -3.94 -13.19 -6.26
C TRP A 151 -3.98 -13.44 -4.75
N ARG A 152 -3.63 -14.65 -4.31
CA ARG A 152 -3.56 -14.95 -2.87
C ARG A 152 -2.49 -14.14 -2.19
N PHE A 153 -1.31 -14.05 -2.78
CA PHE A 153 -0.20 -13.26 -2.23
C PHE A 153 -0.51 -11.76 -2.19
N ALA A 154 -1.20 -11.22 -3.18
CA ALA A 154 -1.66 -9.83 -3.22
C ALA A 154 -2.91 -9.55 -2.34
N GLY A 155 -3.54 -10.59 -1.78
CA GLY A 155 -4.78 -10.43 -1.00
C GLY A 155 -5.98 -9.98 -1.84
N LEU A 156 -5.99 -10.37 -3.12
CA LEU A 156 -7.12 -10.15 -4.03
C LEU A 156 -8.11 -11.33 -4.00
N ASP A 157 -7.68 -12.49 -3.49
CA ASP A 157 -8.54 -13.65 -3.28
C ASP A 157 -9.58 -13.33 -2.18
N PRO A 158 -10.89 -13.33 -2.52
CA PRO A 158 -11.94 -12.99 -1.56
C PRO A 158 -12.16 -14.05 -0.49
N THR A 159 -11.59 -15.24 -0.63
CA THR A 159 -11.70 -16.33 0.34
C THR A 159 -10.72 -16.21 1.51
N LEU A 160 -9.74 -15.30 1.40
CA LEU A 160 -8.77 -15.04 2.45
C LEU A 160 -9.37 -14.12 3.53
N ASP A 161 -9.63 -14.67 4.68
CA ASP A 161 -10.05 -13.91 5.86
C ASP A 161 -8.87 -13.45 6.71
N TRP A 162 -8.98 -12.25 7.23
CA TRP A 162 -8.06 -11.67 8.19
C TRP A 162 -8.80 -11.40 9.50
N LEU A 163 -8.40 -12.11 10.55
CA LEU A 163 -9.02 -11.95 11.88
C LEU A 163 -8.72 -10.58 12.50
N GLY A 164 -7.49 -10.07 12.32
CA GLY A 164 -7.02 -8.93 13.09
C GLY A 164 -6.70 -9.28 14.56
N ARG A 165 -6.08 -8.32 15.26
CA ARG A 165 -5.54 -8.57 16.62
C ARG A 165 -6.63 -8.81 17.67
N GLU A 166 -7.73 -8.05 17.62
CA GLU A 166 -8.80 -8.15 18.61
C GLU A 166 -9.51 -9.50 18.55
N LYS A 167 -9.87 -9.95 17.35
CA LYS A 167 -10.52 -11.26 17.18
C LYS A 167 -9.58 -12.42 17.49
N ALA A 168 -8.30 -12.32 17.08
CA ALA A 168 -7.29 -13.31 17.40
C ALA A 168 -7.10 -13.44 18.93
N ALA A 169 -7.05 -12.32 19.65
CA ALA A 169 -6.96 -12.31 21.10
C ALA A 169 -8.23 -12.87 21.77
N ALA A 170 -9.40 -12.57 21.23
CA ALA A 170 -10.67 -13.11 21.73
C ALA A 170 -10.74 -14.63 21.56
N LEU A 171 -10.34 -15.19 20.42
CA LEU A 171 -10.29 -16.64 20.18
C LEU A 171 -9.32 -17.35 21.12
N VAL A 172 -8.12 -16.79 21.30
CA VAL A 172 -7.14 -17.37 22.23
C VAL A 172 -7.64 -17.31 23.68
N LYS A 173 -8.33 -16.22 24.06
CA LYS A 173 -8.93 -16.08 25.40
C LYS A 173 -10.09 -17.05 25.63
N GLU A 174 -10.90 -17.34 24.61
CA GLU A 174 -12.01 -18.29 24.67
C GLU A 174 -11.53 -19.70 25.02
N VAL A 175 -10.39 -20.11 24.43
CA VAL A 175 -9.82 -21.46 24.66
C VAL A 175 -8.97 -21.53 25.92
N ALA A 176 -8.31 -20.45 26.31
CA ALA A 176 -7.38 -20.39 27.44
C ALA A 176 -7.62 -19.15 28.30
N ASP A 177 -8.49 -19.27 29.28
CA ASP A 177 -9.08 -18.19 30.09
C ASP A 177 -8.08 -17.39 30.97
N THR A 178 -6.83 -17.78 31.11
CA THR A 178 -5.86 -17.09 31.95
C THR A 178 -4.98 -16.10 31.16
N ARG A 179 -4.71 -14.93 31.77
CA ARG A 179 -3.75 -13.95 31.20
C ARG A 179 -2.32 -14.48 31.33
N GLY A 180 -1.58 -14.45 30.23
CA GLY A 180 -0.18 -14.90 30.16
C GLY A 180 -0.05 -16.43 30.08
N GLY A 181 1.19 -16.91 29.86
CA GLY A 181 1.50 -18.33 29.73
C GLY A 181 1.35 -18.86 28.30
N SER A 182 1.54 -20.17 28.20
CA SER A 182 1.53 -20.89 26.92
C SER A 182 0.29 -21.73 26.76
N LEU A 183 -0.12 -22.00 25.53
CA LEU A 183 -1.17 -22.96 25.22
C LEU A 183 -0.63 -24.37 25.31
N THR A 184 -1.50 -25.32 25.64
CA THR A 184 -1.22 -26.74 25.34
C THR A 184 -1.39 -27.02 23.86
N GLU A 185 -0.83 -28.12 23.35
CA GLU A 185 -1.01 -28.50 21.94
C GLU A 185 -2.50 -28.70 21.58
N GLU A 186 -3.29 -29.24 22.50
CA GLU A 186 -4.73 -29.40 22.33
C GLU A 186 -5.46 -28.04 22.23
N GLN A 187 -5.12 -27.10 23.11
CA GLN A 187 -5.65 -25.74 23.08
C GLN A 187 -5.24 -25.03 21.77
N PHE A 188 -4.00 -25.21 21.33
CA PHE A 188 -3.53 -24.66 20.06
C PHE A 188 -4.32 -25.20 18.89
N ALA A 189 -4.60 -26.51 18.85
CA ALA A 189 -5.41 -27.13 17.79
C ALA A 189 -6.86 -26.60 17.81
N GLN A 190 -7.44 -26.37 18.99
CA GLN A 190 -8.76 -25.75 19.12
C GLN A 190 -8.77 -24.30 18.58
N VAL A 191 -7.77 -23.50 18.95
CA VAL A 191 -7.61 -22.13 18.42
C VAL A 191 -7.46 -22.14 16.90
N ALA A 192 -6.69 -23.07 16.33
CA ALA A 192 -6.52 -23.21 14.89
C ALA A 192 -7.88 -23.53 14.21
N THR A 193 -8.66 -24.44 14.76
CA THR A 193 -10.00 -24.81 14.26
C THR A 193 -10.96 -23.60 14.28
N LEU A 194 -11.04 -22.90 15.40
CA LEU A 194 -11.87 -21.70 15.54
C LEU A 194 -11.44 -20.56 14.60
N ALA A 195 -10.14 -20.46 14.31
CA ALA A 195 -9.58 -19.52 13.35
C ALA A 195 -9.72 -19.96 11.89
N ASN A 196 -10.34 -21.11 11.62
CA ASN A 196 -10.41 -21.73 10.29
C ASN A 196 -9.03 -21.89 9.63
N ARG A 197 -8.04 -22.38 10.40
CA ARG A 197 -6.65 -22.62 9.97
C ARG A 197 -6.29 -24.08 10.21
N GLN A 198 -5.44 -24.61 9.37
CA GLN A 198 -4.82 -25.93 9.62
C GLN A 198 -3.79 -25.80 10.76
N ALA A 199 -3.89 -26.66 11.76
CA ALA A 199 -3.06 -26.58 12.96
C ALA A 199 -1.57 -26.69 12.64
N ASP A 200 -1.16 -27.62 11.76
CA ASP A 200 0.25 -27.81 11.37
C ASP A 200 0.83 -26.57 10.69
N ASN A 201 0.08 -25.97 9.74
CA ASN A 201 0.51 -24.77 9.06
C ASN A 201 0.60 -23.56 10.01
N LEU A 202 -0.33 -23.43 10.93
CA LEU A 202 -0.31 -22.38 11.93
C LEU A 202 0.89 -22.60 12.89
N MET A 203 1.17 -23.83 13.27
CA MET A 203 2.32 -24.18 14.14
C MET A 203 3.64 -23.79 13.50
N VAL A 204 3.86 -24.14 12.22
CA VAL A 204 5.06 -23.73 11.48
C VAL A 204 5.18 -22.19 11.45
N GLN A 205 4.09 -21.49 11.16
CA GLN A 205 4.09 -20.02 11.14
C GLN A 205 4.41 -19.41 12.52
N THR A 206 3.90 -20.01 13.59
CA THR A 206 4.11 -19.51 14.95
C THR A 206 5.55 -19.80 15.42
N LYS A 207 6.13 -20.96 15.07
CA LYS A 207 7.54 -21.26 15.29
C LYS A 207 8.45 -20.26 14.57
N ASN A 208 8.25 -20.05 13.28
CA ASN A 208 9.03 -19.10 12.49
C ASN A 208 8.91 -17.65 13.06
N PHE A 209 7.73 -17.28 13.54
CA PHE A 209 7.53 -15.98 14.16
C PHE A 209 8.28 -15.87 15.49
N ALA A 210 8.24 -16.89 16.35
CA ALA A 210 8.94 -16.91 17.62
C ALA A 210 10.47 -16.83 17.43
N GLU A 211 11.02 -17.58 16.47
CA GLU A 211 12.42 -17.57 16.11
C GLU A 211 12.86 -16.19 15.59
N SER A 212 12.11 -15.60 14.64
CA SER A 212 12.42 -14.30 14.06
C SER A 212 12.38 -13.14 15.06
N THR A 213 11.64 -13.28 16.15
CA THR A 213 11.49 -12.25 17.18
C THR A 213 12.32 -12.52 18.45
N GLY A 214 13.07 -13.64 18.50
CA GLY A 214 13.82 -14.06 19.68
C GLY A 214 12.95 -14.45 20.89
N LYS A 215 11.66 -14.69 20.69
CA LYS A 215 10.68 -15.07 21.71
C LYS A 215 10.51 -16.59 21.69
N GLY A 216 11.33 -17.28 22.48
CA GLY A 216 11.56 -18.74 22.42
C GLY A 216 10.32 -19.65 22.52
N ASP A 217 9.25 -19.25 23.20
CA ASP A 217 8.06 -20.09 23.32
C ASP A 217 7.03 -19.79 22.21
N TYR A 218 7.00 -20.68 21.21
CA TYR A 218 6.07 -20.57 20.08
C TYR A 218 4.60 -20.79 20.47
N LEU A 219 4.32 -21.54 21.56
CA LEU A 219 2.96 -21.73 22.09
C LEU A 219 2.52 -20.61 23.03
N SER A 220 3.36 -19.60 23.29
CA SER A 220 2.93 -18.46 24.10
C SER A 220 1.71 -17.80 23.45
N LYS A 221 0.72 -17.42 24.27
CA LYS A 221 -0.53 -16.79 23.82
C LYS A 221 -0.24 -15.54 22.98
N ASP A 222 0.77 -14.75 23.36
CA ASP A 222 1.18 -13.55 22.62
C ASP A 222 1.69 -13.87 21.20
N ASN A 223 2.52 -14.92 21.06
CA ASN A 223 3.01 -15.35 19.74
C ASN A 223 1.88 -15.91 18.87
N VAL A 224 0.98 -16.70 19.44
CA VAL A 224 -0.19 -17.23 18.72
C VAL A 224 -1.12 -16.10 18.28
N VAL A 225 -1.45 -15.15 19.15
CA VAL A 225 -2.27 -13.97 18.82
C VAL A 225 -1.61 -13.15 17.71
N LYS A 226 -0.31 -12.88 17.80
CA LYS A 226 0.41 -12.09 16.79
C LYS A 226 0.48 -12.80 15.44
N THR A 227 0.67 -14.13 15.44
CA THR A 227 0.68 -14.95 14.22
C THR A 227 -0.70 -14.95 13.56
N LEU A 228 -1.78 -15.16 14.31
CA LEU A 228 -3.16 -15.11 13.83
C LEU A 228 -3.56 -13.71 13.35
N ALA A 229 -3.06 -12.68 14.01
CA ALA A 229 -3.31 -11.27 13.66
C ALA A 229 -2.53 -10.82 12.42
N LYS A 230 -1.50 -11.55 12.00
CA LYS A 230 -0.73 -11.24 10.79
C LYS A 230 -1.62 -11.39 9.56
N ARG A 231 -1.51 -10.42 8.65
CA ARG A 231 -2.22 -10.49 7.37
C ARG A 231 -1.71 -11.69 6.57
N PRO A 232 -2.60 -12.53 6.01
CA PRO A 232 -2.19 -13.69 5.22
C PRO A 232 -1.74 -13.34 3.79
N TRP A 233 -1.53 -12.06 3.50
CA TRP A 233 -1.10 -11.53 2.21
C TRP A 233 -0.07 -10.40 2.36
N ASN A 234 0.61 -10.08 1.26
CA ASN A 234 1.50 -8.92 1.19
C ASN A 234 0.66 -7.63 1.08
N ALA A 235 0.70 -6.79 2.13
CA ALA A 235 -0.09 -5.57 2.21
C ALA A 235 0.37 -4.51 1.21
N ASP A 236 1.67 -4.45 0.92
CA ASP A 236 2.26 -3.48 0.01
C ASP A 236 1.90 -3.82 -1.44
N LEU A 237 1.99 -5.09 -1.83
CA LEU A 237 1.52 -5.54 -3.14
C LEU A 237 0.01 -5.30 -3.30
N LYS A 238 -0.79 -5.53 -2.25
CA LYS A 238 -2.22 -5.21 -2.26
C LYS A 238 -2.48 -3.73 -2.52
N LEU A 239 -1.67 -2.85 -1.91
CA LEU A 239 -1.75 -1.41 -2.16
C LEU A 239 -1.41 -1.07 -3.62
N ILE A 240 -0.36 -1.68 -4.18
CA ILE A 240 0.04 -1.47 -5.59
C ILE A 240 -1.07 -1.93 -6.53
N CYS A 241 -1.65 -3.11 -6.31
CA CYS A 241 -2.80 -3.62 -7.06
C CYS A 241 -4.00 -2.66 -6.95
N TRP A 242 -4.28 -2.14 -5.75
CA TRP A 242 -5.34 -1.15 -5.57
C TRP A 242 -5.07 0.13 -6.37
N LYS A 243 -3.81 0.62 -6.38
CA LYS A 243 -3.40 1.80 -7.18
C LYS A 243 -3.53 1.55 -8.68
N ALA A 244 -3.18 0.36 -9.16
CA ALA A 244 -3.39 -0.04 -10.56
C ALA A 244 -4.88 -0.01 -10.92
N GLY A 245 -5.73 -0.61 -10.08
CA GLY A 245 -7.18 -0.59 -10.29
C GLY A 245 -7.78 0.81 -10.28
N GLU A 246 -7.31 1.72 -9.40
CA GLU A 246 -7.72 3.13 -9.43
C GLU A 246 -7.28 3.84 -10.72
N SER A 247 -6.13 3.48 -11.26
CA SER A 247 -5.65 4.04 -12.52
C SER A 247 -6.50 3.57 -13.70
N PHE A 248 -6.84 2.28 -13.76
CA PHE A 248 -7.73 1.72 -14.80
C PHE A 248 -9.13 2.36 -14.77
N VAL A 249 -9.66 2.63 -13.57
CA VAL A 249 -10.92 3.38 -13.45
C VAL A 249 -10.83 4.78 -14.07
N LYS A 250 -9.72 5.50 -13.81
CA LYS A 250 -9.52 6.87 -14.31
C LYS A 250 -9.33 6.94 -15.82
N THR A 251 -8.76 5.91 -16.40
CA THR A 251 -8.45 5.85 -17.84
C THR A 251 -9.49 5.06 -18.64
N SER A 252 -10.53 4.52 -18.01
CA SER A 252 -11.52 3.61 -18.60
C SER A 252 -12.28 4.18 -19.82
N ASN A 253 -12.35 5.51 -19.97
CA ASN A 253 -12.96 6.16 -21.13
C ASN A 253 -12.01 6.29 -22.33
N HIS A 254 -10.74 5.91 -22.19
CA HIS A 254 -9.77 6.06 -23.26
C HIS A 254 -9.83 4.83 -24.20
N PRO A 255 -9.91 5.01 -25.53
CA PRO A 255 -10.07 3.91 -26.49
C PRO A 255 -9.00 2.82 -26.42
N SER A 256 -7.77 3.16 -26.01
CA SER A 256 -6.64 2.22 -25.89
C SER A 256 -6.48 1.60 -24.51
N ASP A 257 -7.43 1.83 -23.58
CA ASP A 257 -7.33 1.28 -22.22
C ASP A 257 -8.05 -0.07 -22.09
N ILE A 258 -7.33 -1.13 -22.33
CA ILE A 258 -7.85 -2.51 -22.25
C ILE A 258 -8.40 -2.82 -20.84
N TYR A 259 -7.64 -2.53 -19.79
CA TYR A 259 -8.03 -2.87 -18.43
C TYR A 259 -9.13 -1.96 -17.87
N GLY A 260 -9.17 -0.71 -18.32
CA GLY A 260 -10.28 0.19 -18.02
C GLY A 260 -11.60 -0.28 -18.64
N HIS A 261 -11.57 -0.81 -19.86
CA HIS A 261 -12.74 -1.42 -20.51
C HIS A 261 -13.19 -2.68 -19.78
N ILE A 262 -12.25 -3.57 -19.40
CA ILE A 262 -12.53 -4.75 -18.57
C ILE A 262 -13.20 -4.33 -17.25
N TYR A 263 -12.73 -3.28 -16.60
CA TYR A 263 -13.37 -2.73 -15.40
C TYR A 263 -14.80 -2.27 -15.69
N ALA A 264 -15.02 -1.51 -16.77
CA ALA A 264 -16.31 -0.96 -17.11
C ALA A 264 -17.34 -2.06 -17.43
N GLU A 265 -16.98 -3.04 -18.26
CA GLU A 265 -17.80 -4.20 -18.58
C GLU A 265 -18.12 -5.01 -17.33
N ARG A 266 -17.11 -5.31 -16.50
CA ARG A 266 -17.31 -6.02 -15.25
C ARG A 266 -18.24 -5.28 -14.30
N LYS A 267 -18.14 -3.95 -14.23
CA LYS A 267 -19.01 -3.15 -13.39
C LYS A 267 -20.46 -3.25 -13.82
N LEU A 268 -20.74 -3.20 -15.12
CA LEU A 268 -22.09 -3.38 -15.66
C LEU A 268 -22.63 -4.77 -15.34
N TRP A 269 -21.81 -5.80 -15.53
CA TRP A 269 -22.19 -7.17 -15.17
C TRP A 269 -22.49 -7.32 -13.68
N GLU A 270 -21.65 -6.77 -12.79
CA GLU A 270 -21.86 -6.81 -11.33
C GLU A 270 -23.16 -6.09 -10.91
N ILE A 271 -23.50 -4.95 -11.57
CA ILE A 271 -24.75 -4.23 -11.37
C ILE A 271 -25.94 -5.15 -11.74
N GLN A 272 -25.90 -5.79 -12.91
CA GLN A 272 -26.94 -6.69 -13.36
C GLN A 272 -27.11 -7.88 -12.42
N GLN A 273 -26.02 -8.52 -11.96
CA GLN A 273 -26.08 -9.61 -10.99
C GLN A 273 -26.70 -9.14 -9.66
N ASN A 274 -26.37 -7.92 -9.22
CA ASN A 274 -26.91 -7.33 -8.01
C ASN A 274 -28.43 -7.09 -8.12
N GLU A 275 -28.89 -6.60 -9.26
CA GLU A 275 -30.34 -6.43 -9.54
C GLU A 275 -31.08 -7.78 -9.59
N ASN A 276 -30.44 -8.82 -10.13
CA ASN A 276 -30.97 -10.17 -10.17
C ASN A 276 -30.94 -10.89 -8.82
N GLY A 277 -30.47 -10.26 -7.74
CA GLY A 277 -30.46 -10.83 -6.40
C GLY A 277 -29.33 -11.82 -6.12
N ALA A 278 -28.32 -11.95 -7.01
CA ALA A 278 -27.23 -12.90 -6.86
C ALA A 278 -26.37 -12.67 -5.57
N TYR A 279 -26.47 -11.49 -4.97
CA TYR A 279 -25.69 -11.12 -3.77
C TYR A 279 -26.55 -10.97 -2.52
N LYS A 280 -27.79 -11.48 -2.53
CA LYS A 280 -28.73 -11.31 -1.41
C LYS A 280 -28.18 -11.85 -0.10
N GLU A 281 -27.67 -13.08 -0.07
CA GLU A 281 -27.08 -13.68 1.14
C GLU A 281 -25.91 -12.85 1.68
N GLN A 282 -25.06 -12.35 0.79
CA GLN A 282 -23.94 -11.49 1.17
C GLN A 282 -24.42 -10.14 1.72
N ALA A 283 -25.48 -9.57 1.16
CA ALA A 283 -26.08 -8.34 1.62
C ALA A 283 -26.70 -8.52 3.01
N ASP A 284 -27.50 -9.58 3.20
CA ASP A 284 -28.15 -9.92 4.48
C ASP A 284 -27.12 -10.13 5.60
N ALA A 285 -26.03 -10.85 5.32
CA ALA A 285 -24.93 -11.06 6.26
C ALA A 285 -24.17 -9.76 6.63
N LYS A 286 -24.20 -8.75 5.76
CA LYS A 286 -23.59 -7.42 6.00
C LYS A 286 -24.54 -6.46 6.70
N ALA A 287 -25.84 -6.56 6.47
CA ALA A 287 -26.84 -5.69 7.07
C ALA A 287 -26.79 -5.68 8.61
N SER A 288 -26.51 -6.84 9.22
CA SER A 288 -26.39 -6.97 10.68
C SER A 288 -25.13 -6.31 11.26
N LYS A 289 -24.11 -6.02 10.42
CA LYS A 289 -22.77 -5.51 10.82
C LYS A 289 -22.59 -4.02 10.58
N VAL A 290 -23.54 -3.36 9.93
CA VAL A 290 -23.45 -1.97 9.51
C VAL A 290 -24.49 -1.12 10.23
N GLY A 291 -24.10 0.10 10.62
CA GLY A 291 -25.01 1.01 11.31
C GLY A 291 -26.21 1.40 10.44
N ARG A 292 -27.41 1.38 11.02
CA ARG A 292 -28.70 1.62 10.33
C ARG A 292 -28.81 2.99 9.67
N SER A 293 -28.03 3.97 10.13
CA SER A 293 -28.01 5.34 9.58
C SER A 293 -27.15 5.51 8.33
N THR A 294 -26.42 4.47 7.90
CA THR A 294 -25.50 4.55 6.78
C THR A 294 -26.18 4.29 5.45
N ASP A 295 -25.70 4.93 4.36
CA ASP A 295 -26.22 4.65 3.00
C ASP A 295 -25.94 3.19 2.57
N ALA A 296 -24.88 2.58 3.07
CA ALA A 296 -24.62 1.16 2.84
C ALA A 296 -25.73 0.28 3.42
N TYR A 297 -26.24 0.58 4.62
CA TYR A 297 -27.34 -0.16 5.23
C TYR A 297 -28.62 -0.13 4.38
N LYS A 298 -28.94 1.01 3.76
CA LYS A 298 -30.10 1.13 2.87
C LYS A 298 -30.09 0.11 1.74
N SER A 299 -28.90 -0.12 1.14
CA SER A 299 -28.72 -1.13 0.10
C SER A 299 -28.78 -2.55 0.66
N TYR A 300 -28.06 -2.82 1.75
CA TYR A 300 -28.03 -4.16 2.34
C TYR A 300 -29.40 -4.60 2.87
N SER A 301 -30.20 -3.70 3.44
CA SER A 301 -31.53 -4.00 3.98
C SER A 301 -32.55 -4.46 2.94
N ILE A 302 -32.30 -4.15 1.66
CA ILE A 302 -33.12 -4.62 0.53
C ILE A 302 -32.48 -5.79 -0.24
N GLY A 303 -31.45 -6.45 0.35
CA GLY A 303 -30.77 -7.59 -0.23
C GLY A 303 -29.82 -7.26 -1.38
N LYS A 304 -29.35 -6.00 -1.50
CA LYS A 304 -28.45 -5.54 -2.56
C LYS A 304 -27.12 -5.04 -1.99
N LEU A 305 -26.06 -5.17 -2.77
CA LEU A 305 -24.77 -4.57 -2.45
C LEU A 305 -24.79 -3.07 -2.81
N PRO A 306 -24.20 -2.19 -1.98
CA PRO A 306 -24.10 -0.77 -2.28
C PRO A 306 -23.17 -0.50 -3.48
N PRO A 307 -23.35 0.63 -4.19
CA PRO A 307 -22.54 0.97 -5.37
C PRO A 307 -21.02 0.93 -5.15
N ALA A 308 -20.57 1.33 -3.97
CA ALA A 308 -19.15 1.28 -3.60
C ALA A 308 -18.61 -0.17 -3.54
N HIS A 309 -19.44 -1.13 -3.11
CA HIS A 309 -19.06 -2.54 -3.07
C HIS A 309 -18.98 -3.13 -4.49
N ILE A 310 -19.95 -2.82 -5.34
CA ILE A 310 -19.97 -3.21 -6.77
C ILE A 310 -18.73 -2.66 -7.47
N HIS A 311 -18.41 -1.36 -7.27
CA HIS A 311 -17.21 -0.74 -7.79
C HIS A 311 -15.93 -1.46 -7.35
N ALA A 312 -15.81 -1.80 -6.06
CA ALA A 312 -14.66 -2.50 -5.53
C ALA A 312 -14.49 -3.92 -6.11
N ARG A 313 -15.62 -4.63 -6.38
CA ARG A 313 -15.59 -5.95 -7.03
C ARG A 313 -15.10 -5.85 -8.47
N ALA A 314 -15.65 -4.92 -9.25
CA ALA A 314 -15.25 -4.70 -10.63
C ALA A 314 -13.78 -4.28 -10.76
N LYS A 315 -13.33 -3.38 -9.88
CA LYS A 315 -11.93 -2.93 -9.84
C LYS A 315 -10.96 -4.09 -9.52
N ARG A 316 -11.31 -4.95 -8.57
CA ARG A 316 -10.50 -6.13 -8.22
C ARG A 316 -10.40 -7.13 -9.38
N TYR A 317 -11.45 -7.25 -10.18
CA TYR A 317 -11.46 -8.13 -11.34
C TYR A 317 -10.53 -7.65 -12.46
N ALA A 318 -10.39 -6.33 -12.63
CA ALA A 318 -9.57 -5.73 -13.68
C ALA A 318 -8.06 -5.74 -13.36
N VAL A 319 -7.68 -5.99 -12.09
CA VAL A 319 -6.28 -6.08 -11.65
C VAL A 319 -5.82 -7.53 -11.61
#